data_34b8fa9c65f99cfa8a68c72ea9ed93f4
#
_entry.id   34b8fa9c65f99cfa8a68c72ea9ed93f4
#
_cell.length_a   1.000
_cell.length_b   1.000
_cell.length_c   1.000
_cell.angle_alpha   90.00
_cell.angle_beta   90.00
_cell.angle_gamma   90.00
#
_symmetry.space_group_name_H-M   'P 1'
#
loop_
_entity.id
_entity.type
_entity.pdbx_description
1 polymer ?
#
loop_
_entity_poly.entity_id
_entity_poly.type
_entity_poly.pdbx_seq_one_letter_code
_entity_poly.pdbx_strand_id
1 'polypeptide(L)'
;MSIEDSLESLTVEQLKTLLEERGLPKSGKKAELIERLSVSDEENVIELGTSVWSRTVVGQFNLAQTVGSVSAALLLMLVLFNPSILGFGEDEPVYQPIGFDASQTRWYAQELVNLGHPEWEGRMSGSPEEAAGAQMILDNLTEMGYSPQLNTYPVPMFAINSAPILSMCIPPVGGFFGGPVTGAACNSGVGAQITTFEHRTQFVLQGYSGSADYQFGQEMELIDLDDGTVDSLWTDAAGKVGIVRGGNSIDGNTGIYIKAAENGLAGILRINNQSNCGQIVADDCIPIFKSIRVDDMKAANSGSIPENIPFIAVSNNTGNQMLELASQGAFLRLFSDVDNAGELSVSVPCGTLYGKSEDLIIVGAHHDTVYHAQGAVDDTSGTATVLEMARQIAMVANESGTPEYTIRFCTWGGEEEGLWGSKAYVGANANELARNLRLYINLDMNHVDIDIPNRGNSLRFFSNSEKDINAMKDVLDVVEKERPDLFPKYSVSTGLLAGERGEPDGMPYNSDHGPFVYDLPDGVTGNALVCYGSGSYEYHTYADTMDRFNEESLGVSVIAYGTYIRHLAWPVFE
;
A
#
# COMPACT_ATOMS: atom_id res chain seq x y z
N MET A 1 -3.78 -14.33 -46.49
CA MET A 1 -2.46 -14.33 -45.90
C MET A 1 -1.80 -15.62 -46.32
N SER A 2 -0.72 -15.59 -47.10
CA SER A 2 -0.05 -16.82 -47.55
C SER A 2 0.67 -17.49 -46.37
N ILE A 3 1.00 -18.77 -46.47
CA ILE A 3 1.78 -19.50 -45.46
C ILE A 3 3.13 -18.80 -45.24
N GLU A 4 3.72 -18.27 -46.30
CA GLU A 4 4.95 -17.46 -46.23
C GLU A 4 4.79 -16.18 -45.38
N ASP A 5 3.71 -15.41 -45.54
CA ASP A 5 3.44 -14.22 -44.73
C ASP A 5 3.35 -14.55 -43.22
N SER A 6 2.82 -15.74 -42.89
CA SER A 6 2.74 -16.22 -41.52
C SER A 6 4.10 -16.62 -40.97
N LEU A 7 4.95 -17.28 -41.73
CA LEU A 7 6.29 -17.71 -41.33
C LEU A 7 7.26 -16.53 -41.23
N GLU A 8 7.09 -15.49 -42.05
CA GLU A 8 7.89 -14.26 -41.97
C GLU A 8 7.67 -13.46 -40.67
N SER A 9 6.51 -13.59 -40.04
CA SER A 9 6.20 -12.96 -38.78
C SER A 9 6.92 -13.58 -37.56
N LEU A 10 7.41 -14.83 -37.69
CA LEU A 10 8.02 -15.57 -36.59
C LEU A 10 9.49 -15.18 -36.35
N THR A 11 9.92 -15.31 -35.08
CA THR A 11 11.33 -15.15 -34.72
C THR A 11 12.18 -16.33 -35.16
N VAL A 12 13.51 -16.15 -35.24
CA VAL A 12 14.44 -17.23 -35.61
C VAL A 12 14.34 -18.42 -34.63
N GLU A 13 14.11 -18.17 -33.37
CA GLU A 13 13.92 -19.20 -32.32
C GLU A 13 12.65 -20.01 -32.58
N GLN A 14 11.53 -19.35 -32.85
CA GLN A 14 10.26 -20.01 -33.17
C GLN A 14 10.34 -20.85 -34.46
N LEU A 15 11.03 -20.36 -35.48
CA LEU A 15 11.28 -21.13 -36.71
C LEU A 15 12.14 -22.37 -36.46
N LYS A 16 13.14 -22.29 -35.59
CA LYS A 16 13.96 -23.44 -35.19
C LYS A 16 13.17 -24.48 -34.40
N THR A 17 12.25 -24.05 -33.53
CA THR A 17 11.36 -24.97 -32.82
C THR A 17 10.45 -25.73 -33.78
N LEU A 18 9.84 -25.05 -34.77
CA LEU A 18 9.01 -25.68 -35.79
C LEU A 18 9.79 -26.65 -36.68
N LEU A 19 11.05 -26.35 -37.00
CA LEU A 19 11.92 -27.25 -37.73
C LEU A 19 12.29 -28.49 -36.91
N GLU A 20 12.49 -28.34 -35.59
CA GLU A 20 12.78 -29.44 -34.66
C GLU A 20 11.58 -30.40 -34.56
N GLU A 21 10.38 -29.87 -34.40
CA GLU A 21 9.14 -30.64 -34.36
C GLU A 21 8.91 -31.44 -35.65
N ARG A 22 9.43 -30.96 -36.79
CA ARG A 22 9.34 -31.60 -38.08
C ARG A 22 10.57 -32.46 -38.45
N GLY A 23 11.55 -32.57 -37.56
CA GLY A 23 12.77 -33.35 -37.76
C GLY A 23 13.73 -32.74 -38.81
N LEU A 24 13.63 -31.43 -39.09
CA LEU A 24 14.41 -30.72 -40.09
C LEU A 24 15.63 -29.99 -39.50
N PRO A 25 16.72 -29.80 -40.28
CA PRO A 25 17.92 -29.10 -39.80
C PRO A 25 17.64 -27.66 -39.36
N LYS A 26 18.11 -27.25 -38.17
CA LYS A 26 17.87 -25.92 -37.57
C LYS A 26 18.93 -24.88 -37.87
N SER A 27 19.96 -25.20 -38.65
CA SER A 27 21.05 -24.27 -38.99
C SER A 27 20.72 -23.43 -40.22
N GLY A 28 21.04 -22.11 -40.17
CA GLY A 28 20.85 -21.20 -41.29
C GLY A 28 20.33 -19.82 -40.89
N LYS A 29 20.27 -18.91 -41.85
CA LYS A 29 19.67 -17.58 -41.68
C LYS A 29 18.13 -17.67 -41.71
N LYS A 30 17.43 -16.65 -41.21
CA LYS A 30 15.95 -16.63 -41.10
C LYS A 30 15.27 -17.02 -42.43
N ALA A 31 15.70 -16.49 -43.54
CA ALA A 31 15.16 -16.81 -44.87
C ALA A 31 15.32 -18.30 -45.24
N GLU A 32 16.46 -18.94 -44.95
CA GLU A 32 16.75 -20.34 -45.20
C GLU A 32 15.91 -21.28 -44.32
N LEU A 33 15.55 -20.84 -43.11
CA LEU A 33 14.68 -21.59 -42.20
C LEU A 33 13.21 -21.54 -42.65
N ILE A 34 12.78 -20.39 -43.18
CA ILE A 34 11.43 -20.22 -43.76
C ILE A 34 11.29 -21.05 -45.04
N GLU A 35 12.27 -20.97 -45.96
CA GLU A 35 12.28 -21.76 -47.21
C GLU A 35 12.21 -23.26 -46.92
N ARG A 36 12.91 -23.75 -45.88
CA ARG A 36 12.92 -25.16 -45.51
C ARG A 36 11.57 -25.63 -44.93
N LEU A 37 10.88 -24.72 -44.20
CA LEU A 37 9.53 -25.00 -43.71
C LEU A 37 8.49 -24.95 -44.82
N SER A 38 8.59 -24.04 -45.77
CA SER A 38 7.67 -23.93 -46.91
C SER A 38 7.81 -25.10 -47.88
N VAL A 39 9.02 -25.56 -48.18
CA VAL A 39 9.27 -26.73 -49.05
C VAL A 39 8.74 -28.04 -48.42
N SER A 40 8.82 -28.19 -47.08
CA SER A 40 8.28 -29.36 -46.40
C SER A 40 6.74 -29.45 -46.43
N ASP A 41 6.09 -28.32 -46.59
CA ASP A 41 4.62 -28.27 -46.69
C ASP A 41 4.14 -28.53 -48.13
N GLU A 42 4.97 -28.30 -49.17
CA GLU A 42 4.66 -28.62 -50.57
C GLU A 42 4.87 -30.10 -50.90
N GLU A 43 5.81 -30.80 -50.27
CA GLU A 43 6.04 -32.24 -50.53
C GLU A 43 4.96 -33.17 -49.96
N ASN A 44 4.06 -32.66 -49.10
CA ASN A 44 2.96 -33.47 -48.52
C ASN A 44 1.63 -33.37 -49.26
N VAL A 45 1.57 -32.72 -50.42
CA VAL A 45 0.40 -32.75 -51.28
C VAL A 45 0.45 -34.00 -52.19
N ILE A 46 0.06 -35.17 -51.64
CA ILE A 46 -0.18 -36.36 -52.42
C ILE A 46 -1.46 -36.14 -53.23
N GLU A 47 -1.38 -36.26 -54.57
CA GLU A 47 -2.55 -36.35 -55.46
C GLU A 47 -3.45 -37.51 -55.03
N LEU A 48 -4.52 -37.23 -54.31
CA LEU A 48 -5.56 -38.20 -53.99
C LEU A 48 -6.45 -38.41 -55.20
N GLY A 49 -6.10 -39.42 -55.99
CA GLY A 49 -6.99 -39.93 -57.09
C GLY A 49 -8.32 -40.40 -56.51
N THR A 50 -9.41 -40.17 -57.28
CA THR A 50 -10.81 -40.44 -56.90
C THR A 50 -11.10 -41.89 -56.46
N SER A 51 -10.18 -42.83 -56.65
CA SER A 51 -10.31 -44.24 -56.26
C SER A 51 -10.02 -44.57 -54.79
N VAL A 52 -9.40 -43.64 -54.03
CA VAL A 52 -9.00 -43.90 -52.65
C VAL A 52 -10.20 -43.78 -51.70
N TRP A 53 -11.14 -42.91 -51.98
CA TRP A 53 -12.32 -42.63 -51.12
C TRP A 53 -13.33 -43.81 -51.08
N SER A 54 -13.29 -44.73 -52.04
CA SER A 54 -14.18 -45.90 -52.12
C SER A 54 -13.61 -47.19 -51.50
N ARG A 55 -12.37 -47.13 -50.96
CA ARG A 55 -11.75 -48.32 -50.34
C ARG A 55 -12.29 -48.53 -48.91
N THR A 56 -12.63 -49.77 -48.59
CA THR A 56 -13.05 -50.17 -47.24
C THR A 56 -11.86 -50.07 -46.28
N VAL A 57 -12.00 -49.31 -45.22
CA VAL A 57 -10.91 -49.03 -44.26
C VAL A 57 -11.19 -49.62 -42.89
N VAL A 58 -12.45 -49.63 -42.43
CA VAL A 58 -12.83 -50.18 -41.11
C VAL A 58 -14.15 -50.92 -41.25
N GLY A 59 -14.12 -52.23 -41.10
CA GLY A 59 -15.32 -53.10 -41.19
C GLY A 59 -16.04 -53.01 -42.53
N GLN A 60 -17.28 -52.52 -42.55
CA GLN A 60 -18.10 -52.31 -43.74
C GLN A 60 -18.06 -50.88 -44.31
N PHE A 61 -17.30 -49.99 -43.70
CA PHE A 61 -17.24 -48.57 -44.08
C PHE A 61 -16.12 -48.31 -45.09
N ASN A 62 -16.41 -47.53 -46.12
CA ASN A 62 -15.39 -47.00 -47.03
C ASN A 62 -14.69 -45.76 -46.44
N LEU A 63 -13.58 -45.32 -47.07
CA LEU A 63 -12.78 -44.21 -46.58
C LEU A 63 -13.61 -42.92 -46.38
N ALA A 64 -14.53 -42.62 -47.30
CA ALA A 64 -15.39 -41.46 -47.20
C ALA A 64 -16.34 -41.53 -45.99
N GLN A 65 -16.91 -42.71 -45.73
CA GLN A 65 -17.77 -42.96 -44.58
C GLN A 65 -16.97 -42.96 -43.26
N THR A 66 -15.75 -43.48 -43.25
CA THR A 66 -14.87 -43.49 -42.08
C THR A 66 -14.40 -42.07 -41.75
N VAL A 67 -13.95 -41.31 -42.76
CA VAL A 67 -13.55 -39.89 -42.56
C VAL A 67 -14.76 -39.05 -42.14
N GLY A 68 -15.92 -39.25 -42.76
CA GLY A 68 -17.15 -38.56 -42.39
C GLY A 68 -17.57 -38.86 -40.96
N SER A 69 -17.49 -40.12 -40.50
CA SER A 69 -17.82 -40.53 -39.14
C SER A 69 -16.82 -40.01 -38.11
N VAL A 70 -15.52 -40.02 -38.43
CA VAL A 70 -14.47 -39.45 -37.56
C VAL A 70 -14.58 -37.95 -37.49
N SER A 71 -14.85 -37.26 -38.61
CA SER A 71 -15.07 -35.81 -38.62
C SER A 71 -16.32 -35.43 -37.85
N ALA A 72 -17.42 -36.19 -37.98
CA ALA A 72 -18.63 -35.97 -37.19
C ALA A 72 -18.40 -36.19 -35.68
N ALA A 73 -17.63 -37.23 -35.31
CA ALA A 73 -17.28 -37.50 -33.92
C ALA A 73 -16.35 -36.43 -33.35
N LEU A 74 -15.38 -35.94 -34.14
CA LEU A 74 -14.50 -34.82 -33.75
C LEU A 74 -15.28 -33.52 -33.61
N LEU A 75 -16.23 -33.25 -34.50
CA LEU A 75 -17.12 -32.09 -34.42
C LEU A 75 -18.03 -32.18 -33.17
N LEU A 76 -18.56 -33.37 -32.90
CA LEU A 76 -19.36 -33.63 -31.70
C LEU A 76 -18.54 -33.51 -30.43
N MET A 77 -17.29 -33.97 -30.40
CA MET A 77 -16.37 -33.74 -29.30
C MET A 77 -16.03 -32.25 -29.14
N LEU A 78 -15.73 -31.53 -30.21
CA LEU A 78 -15.48 -30.10 -30.21
C LEU A 78 -16.68 -29.32 -29.61
N VAL A 79 -17.89 -29.74 -29.98
CA VAL A 79 -19.14 -29.15 -29.45
C VAL A 79 -19.39 -29.53 -28.00
N LEU A 80 -19.11 -30.78 -27.61
CA LEU A 80 -19.26 -31.25 -26.22
C LEU A 80 -18.22 -30.65 -25.26
N PHE A 81 -17.03 -30.37 -25.78
CA PHE A 81 -15.95 -29.73 -24.98
C PHE A 81 -15.89 -28.20 -25.16
N ASN A 82 -16.67 -27.63 -26.09
CA ASN A 82 -16.77 -26.20 -26.31
C ASN A 82 -18.22 -25.83 -26.65
N PRO A 83 -19.13 -25.84 -25.67
CA PRO A 83 -20.57 -25.61 -25.89
C PRO A 83 -20.87 -24.23 -26.51
N SER A 84 -19.98 -23.25 -26.37
CA SER A 84 -20.07 -21.93 -27.00
C SER A 84 -20.11 -21.97 -28.55
N ILE A 85 -19.63 -23.05 -29.18
CA ILE A 85 -19.74 -23.23 -30.67
C ILE A 85 -21.19 -23.38 -31.13
N LEU A 86 -22.10 -23.82 -30.27
CA LEU A 86 -23.53 -23.95 -30.56
C LEU A 86 -24.37 -22.77 -30.14
N GLY A 87 -23.74 -21.69 -29.69
CA GLY A 87 -24.45 -20.51 -29.17
C GLY A 87 -25.10 -20.78 -27.81
N PHE A 88 -24.72 -21.86 -27.10
CA PHE A 88 -24.86 -21.91 -25.66
C PHE A 88 -23.76 -21.00 -25.12
N GLY A 89 -24.02 -19.69 -25.10
CA GLY A 89 -23.15 -18.74 -24.42
C GLY A 89 -22.96 -19.19 -22.98
N GLU A 90 -21.77 -19.08 -22.43
CA GLU A 90 -21.66 -19.01 -20.99
C GLU A 90 -22.60 -17.86 -20.58
N ASP A 91 -23.48 -18.12 -19.63
CA ASP A 91 -24.35 -17.08 -19.10
C ASP A 91 -23.45 -15.89 -18.70
N GLU A 92 -23.70 -14.73 -19.30
CA GLU A 92 -22.87 -13.55 -19.02
C GLU A 92 -23.12 -13.05 -17.61
N PRO A 93 -22.08 -12.69 -16.85
CA PRO A 93 -22.24 -12.18 -15.51
C PRO A 93 -22.98 -10.84 -15.53
N VAL A 94 -24.03 -10.71 -14.69
CA VAL A 94 -24.75 -9.45 -14.51
C VAL A 94 -24.23 -8.77 -13.24
N TYR A 95 -23.56 -7.64 -13.40
CA TYR A 95 -23.11 -6.82 -12.29
C TYR A 95 -24.21 -5.84 -11.86
N GLN A 96 -24.62 -5.93 -10.60
CA GLN A 96 -25.64 -5.08 -10.02
C GLN A 96 -25.01 -4.09 -9.05
N PRO A 97 -24.91 -2.80 -9.37
CA PRO A 97 -24.29 -1.79 -8.52
C PRO A 97 -24.92 -1.73 -7.13
N ILE A 98 -24.08 -1.52 -6.11
CA ILE A 98 -24.52 -1.18 -4.76
C ILE A 98 -24.72 0.33 -4.62
N GLY A 99 -25.40 0.75 -3.55
CA GLY A 99 -25.57 2.16 -3.20
C GLY A 99 -24.29 2.80 -2.64
N PHE A 100 -24.39 4.11 -2.41
CA PHE A 100 -23.37 4.92 -1.72
C PHE A 100 -24.03 6.13 -1.07
N ASP A 101 -23.67 6.44 0.15
CA ASP A 101 -24.11 7.63 0.87
C ASP A 101 -22.90 8.44 1.35
N ALA A 102 -22.59 9.50 0.63
CA ALA A 102 -21.46 10.39 0.93
C ALA A 102 -21.59 11.02 2.32
N SER A 103 -22.79 11.38 2.76
CA SER A 103 -23.02 12.01 4.06
C SER A 103 -22.74 11.03 5.20
N GLN A 104 -23.14 9.76 5.04
CA GLN A 104 -22.87 8.72 6.00
C GLN A 104 -21.37 8.39 6.06
N THR A 105 -20.70 8.33 4.90
CA THR A 105 -19.26 8.11 4.80
C THR A 105 -18.48 9.23 5.50
N ARG A 106 -18.85 10.49 5.27
CA ARG A 106 -18.26 11.64 5.96
C ARG A 106 -18.50 11.58 7.48
N TRP A 107 -19.68 11.12 7.91
CA TRP A 107 -19.98 10.96 9.32
C TRP A 107 -19.05 9.94 9.98
N TYR A 108 -18.83 8.77 9.36
CA TYR A 108 -17.87 7.78 9.86
C TYR A 108 -16.47 8.38 10.01
N ALA A 109 -16.01 9.09 9.00
CA ALA A 109 -14.71 9.74 9.01
C ALA A 109 -14.59 10.79 10.13
N GLN A 110 -15.61 11.62 10.29
CA GLN A 110 -15.61 12.67 11.32
C GLN A 110 -15.62 12.08 12.74
N GLU A 111 -16.40 11.02 12.98
CA GLU A 111 -16.43 10.37 14.30
C GLU A 111 -15.06 9.74 14.64
N LEU A 112 -14.39 9.12 13.67
CA LEU A 112 -13.03 8.59 13.86
C LEU A 112 -12.03 9.70 14.18
N VAL A 113 -12.04 10.79 13.41
CA VAL A 113 -11.14 11.94 13.64
C VAL A 113 -11.37 12.56 15.02
N ASN A 114 -12.61 12.64 15.48
CA ASN A 114 -12.96 13.17 16.81
C ASN A 114 -12.38 12.34 17.96
N LEU A 115 -11.96 11.10 17.73
CA LEU A 115 -11.33 10.22 18.71
C LEU A 115 -9.81 10.43 18.82
N GLY A 116 -9.23 11.29 17.98
CA GLY A 116 -7.79 11.56 17.99
C GLY A 116 -7.30 12.20 19.29
N HIS A 117 -6.00 12.10 19.54
CA HIS A 117 -5.35 12.64 20.73
C HIS A 117 -5.65 14.14 20.92
N PRO A 118 -5.99 14.60 22.13
CA PRO A 118 -6.49 15.97 22.35
C PRO A 118 -5.46 17.08 22.00
N GLU A 119 -4.15 16.78 22.00
CA GLU A 119 -3.11 17.73 21.65
C GLU A 119 -2.50 17.47 20.28
N TRP A 120 -2.41 16.21 19.87
CA TRP A 120 -1.67 15.81 18.65
C TRP A 120 -2.58 15.32 17.54
N GLU A 121 -3.85 15.10 17.83
CA GLU A 121 -4.93 14.74 16.90
C GLU A 121 -4.85 13.34 16.28
N GLY A 122 -3.73 12.62 16.40
CA GLY A 122 -3.56 11.30 15.85
C GLY A 122 -4.18 10.17 16.67
N ARG A 123 -4.42 9.04 16.02
CA ARG A 123 -4.84 7.76 16.62
C ARG A 123 -3.69 6.76 16.49
N MET A 124 -2.55 7.11 17.12
CA MET A 124 -1.33 6.31 17.01
C MET A 124 -1.56 4.88 17.48
N SER A 125 -0.98 3.94 16.79
CA SER A 125 -1.07 2.49 17.08
C SER A 125 -0.75 2.16 18.53
N GLY A 126 -1.61 1.34 19.13
CA GLY A 126 -1.50 0.93 20.55
C GLY A 126 -1.85 2.03 21.56
N SER A 127 -2.32 3.18 21.12
CA SER A 127 -2.80 4.25 21.99
C SER A 127 -4.26 4.02 22.42
N PRO A 128 -4.73 4.71 23.47
CA PRO A 128 -6.15 4.71 23.83
C PRO A 128 -7.06 5.24 22.71
N GLU A 129 -6.57 6.14 21.88
CA GLU A 129 -7.28 6.74 20.75
C GLU A 129 -7.49 5.71 19.62
N GLU A 130 -6.46 4.90 19.31
CA GLU A 130 -6.58 3.78 18.37
C GLU A 130 -7.59 2.76 18.88
N ALA A 131 -7.51 2.36 20.15
CA ALA A 131 -8.44 1.42 20.75
C ALA A 131 -9.90 1.95 20.76
N ALA A 132 -10.10 3.25 20.96
CA ALA A 132 -11.42 3.88 20.87
C ALA A 132 -11.95 3.88 19.43
N GLY A 133 -11.08 4.12 18.43
CA GLY A 133 -11.41 3.99 17.01
C GLY A 133 -11.84 2.56 16.65
N ALA A 134 -11.08 1.57 17.09
CA ALA A 134 -11.40 0.16 16.90
C ALA A 134 -12.77 -0.23 17.52
N GLN A 135 -13.08 0.28 18.71
CA GLN A 135 -14.36 0.03 19.35
C GLN A 135 -15.52 0.68 18.58
N MET A 136 -15.36 1.93 18.12
CA MET A 136 -16.36 2.62 17.29
C MET A 136 -16.67 1.83 16.02
N ILE A 137 -15.63 1.31 15.35
CA ILE A 137 -15.78 0.48 14.15
C ILE A 137 -16.54 -0.81 14.46
N LEU A 138 -16.17 -1.51 15.53
CA LEU A 138 -16.81 -2.74 15.96
C LEU A 138 -18.29 -2.54 16.28
N ASP A 139 -18.63 -1.43 16.95
CA ASP A 139 -20.01 -1.09 17.31
C ASP A 139 -20.85 -0.86 16.06
N ASN A 140 -20.34 -0.11 15.08
CA ASN A 140 -21.01 0.12 13.80
C ASN A 140 -21.22 -1.18 13.01
N LEU A 141 -20.21 -2.05 12.91
CA LEU A 141 -20.35 -3.36 12.26
C LEU A 141 -21.39 -4.22 12.97
N THR A 142 -21.45 -4.17 14.31
CA THR A 142 -22.46 -4.87 15.11
C THR A 142 -23.88 -4.35 14.85
N GLU A 143 -24.06 -3.05 14.79
CA GLU A 143 -25.35 -2.40 14.48
C GLU A 143 -25.84 -2.74 13.06
N MET A 144 -24.93 -2.91 12.11
CA MET A 144 -25.25 -3.37 10.75
C MET A 144 -25.63 -4.87 10.70
N GLY A 145 -25.48 -5.62 11.79
CA GLY A 145 -25.86 -7.03 11.88
C GLY A 145 -24.75 -8.03 11.59
N TYR A 146 -23.50 -7.59 11.50
CA TYR A 146 -22.35 -8.48 11.40
C TYR A 146 -22.04 -9.15 12.74
N SER A 147 -21.47 -10.36 12.69
CA SER A 147 -20.93 -11.03 13.88
C SER A 147 -19.62 -10.37 14.29
N PRO A 148 -19.56 -9.66 15.43
CA PRO A 148 -18.39 -8.88 15.80
C PRO A 148 -17.26 -9.74 16.37
N GLN A 149 -16.02 -9.37 16.08
CA GLN A 149 -14.83 -9.92 16.71
C GLN A 149 -13.79 -8.81 16.88
N LEU A 150 -13.35 -8.56 18.11
CA LEU A 150 -12.21 -7.70 18.40
C LEU A 150 -11.01 -8.58 18.76
N ASN A 151 -10.00 -8.58 17.89
CA ASN A 151 -8.71 -9.19 18.19
C ASN A 151 -7.76 -8.10 18.67
N THR A 152 -6.88 -8.43 19.61
CA THR A 152 -5.80 -7.57 20.04
C THR A 152 -4.49 -8.35 20.00
N TYR A 153 -3.44 -7.71 19.50
CA TYR A 153 -2.14 -8.35 19.33
C TYR A 153 -1.06 -7.52 20.00
N PRO A 154 -0.26 -8.12 20.91
CA PRO A 154 0.94 -7.47 21.40
C PRO A 154 1.98 -7.41 20.27
N VAL A 155 2.47 -6.22 19.98
CA VAL A 155 3.43 -5.98 18.90
C VAL A 155 4.53 -5.04 19.36
N PRO A 156 5.75 -5.12 18.79
CA PRO A 156 6.78 -4.14 19.04
C PRO A 156 6.27 -2.74 18.68
N MET A 157 6.25 -1.85 19.66
CA MET A 157 5.67 -0.52 19.47
C MET A 157 6.43 0.50 20.31
N PHE A 158 6.27 1.77 19.97
CA PHE A 158 6.78 2.88 20.78
C PHE A 158 5.61 3.72 21.33
N ALA A 159 5.86 4.41 22.42
CA ALA A 159 4.91 5.35 23.02
C ALA A 159 5.59 6.70 23.23
N ILE A 160 4.88 7.78 22.94
CA ILE A 160 5.32 9.15 23.22
C ILE A 160 4.63 9.59 24.50
N ASN A 161 5.43 9.78 25.58
CA ASN A 161 4.89 10.06 26.92
C ASN A 161 4.61 11.55 27.16
N SER A 162 5.29 12.44 26.41
CA SER A 162 5.08 13.89 26.51
C SER A 162 5.54 14.61 25.26
N ALA A 163 5.03 15.83 25.05
CA ALA A 163 5.37 16.66 23.91
C ALA A 163 6.89 16.93 23.83
N PRO A 164 7.54 16.68 22.68
CA PRO A 164 8.95 16.94 22.52
C PRO A 164 9.24 18.45 22.46
N ILE A 165 10.46 18.84 22.87
CA ILE A 165 10.92 20.24 22.83
C ILE A 165 12.17 20.33 21.98
N LEU A 166 12.19 21.28 21.06
CA LEU A 166 13.35 21.60 20.23
C LEU A 166 13.59 23.11 20.26
N SER A 167 14.77 23.53 20.68
CA SER A 167 15.14 24.93 20.71
C SER A 167 16.65 25.08 20.49
N MET A 168 17.07 26.25 20.02
CA MET A 168 18.48 26.63 19.93
C MET A 168 18.73 27.97 20.61
N CYS A 169 19.89 28.12 21.18
CA CYS A 169 20.27 29.35 21.89
C CYS A 169 21.66 29.81 21.48
N ILE A 170 21.76 31.04 21.06
CA ILE A 170 23.03 31.79 21.01
C ILE A 170 23.26 32.41 22.36
N PRO A 171 24.32 32.04 23.12
CA PRO A 171 24.62 32.63 24.41
C PRO A 171 25.00 34.11 24.29
N PRO A 172 24.81 34.91 25.35
CA PRO A 172 25.16 36.34 25.31
C PRO A 172 26.66 36.52 25.10
N VAL A 173 27.04 37.45 24.25
CA VAL A 173 28.46 37.79 24.02
C VAL A 173 29.07 38.37 25.27
N GLY A 174 30.10 37.73 25.81
CA GLY A 174 31.02 38.13 26.86
C GLY A 174 30.48 38.97 28.01
N GLY A 175 30.34 38.36 29.19
CA GLY A 175 30.13 39.14 30.42
C GLY A 175 31.30 40.10 30.65
N PHE A 176 31.08 41.14 31.49
CA PHE A 176 31.97 42.25 31.83
C PHE A 176 33.43 41.85 32.24
N PHE A 177 33.72 40.53 32.31
CA PHE A 177 35.02 39.98 32.77
C PHE A 177 35.66 39.00 31.77
N GLY A 178 35.20 38.89 30.53
CA GLY A 178 35.91 38.13 29.45
C GLY A 178 36.05 36.63 29.68
N GLY A 179 35.17 36.02 30.48
CA GLY A 179 35.12 34.57 30.66
C GLY A 179 34.52 33.83 29.43
N PRO A 180 34.77 32.52 29.28
CA PRO A 180 34.18 31.72 28.20
C PRO A 180 32.66 31.78 28.33
N VAL A 181 32.00 32.06 27.20
CA VAL A 181 30.54 32.05 27.11
C VAL A 181 30.12 30.59 26.97
N THR A 182 29.31 30.11 27.90
CA THR A 182 28.82 28.73 27.91
C THR A 182 27.33 28.67 27.64
N GLY A 183 26.85 27.54 27.13
CA GLY A 183 25.42 27.28 26.94
C GLY A 183 24.60 27.40 28.23
N ALA A 184 25.22 27.29 29.41
CA ALA A 184 24.58 27.51 30.71
C ALA A 184 24.02 28.95 30.86
N ALA A 185 24.57 29.92 30.16
CA ALA A 185 24.03 31.28 30.12
C ALA A 185 22.63 31.36 29.49
N CYS A 186 22.29 30.44 28.63
CA CYS A 186 20.99 30.30 28.00
C CYS A 186 19.88 29.92 28.99
N ASN A 187 20.20 29.23 30.07
CA ASN A 187 19.21 28.85 31.09
C ASN A 187 18.66 30.07 31.87
N SER A 188 19.43 31.15 31.97
CA SER A 188 18.97 32.38 32.62
C SER A 188 18.09 33.25 31.71
N GLY A 189 18.14 33.06 30.40
CA GLY A 189 17.48 33.90 29.39
C GLY A 189 18.00 35.32 29.29
N VAL A 190 18.93 35.74 30.15
CA VAL A 190 19.42 37.15 30.21
C VAL A 190 20.46 37.37 29.12
N GLY A 191 20.09 38.16 28.10
CA GLY A 191 20.95 38.46 26.94
C GLY A 191 21.19 37.32 25.97
N ALA A 192 20.59 36.17 26.20
CA ALA A 192 20.60 35.02 25.28
C ALA A 192 19.56 35.20 24.16
N GLN A 193 19.87 34.72 22.97
CA GLN A 193 18.91 34.63 21.86
C GLN A 193 18.43 33.22 21.77
N ILE A 194 17.18 32.98 22.20
CA ILE A 194 16.55 31.64 22.17
C ILE A 194 15.56 31.60 21.03
N THR A 195 15.70 30.59 20.16
CA THR A 195 14.75 30.24 19.12
C THR A 195 14.13 28.88 19.49
N THR A 196 12.82 28.87 19.71
CA THR A 196 12.04 27.64 19.97
C THR A 196 11.27 27.26 18.70
N PHE A 197 11.31 26.01 18.36
CA PHE A 197 10.62 25.44 17.19
C PHE A 197 9.31 24.80 17.63
N GLU A 198 8.30 24.94 16.80
CA GLU A 198 6.96 24.46 17.08
C GLU A 198 6.83 22.98 16.71
N HIS A 199 6.40 22.16 17.66
CA HIS A 199 6.08 20.75 17.44
C HIS A 199 4.92 20.62 16.46
N ARG A 200 4.90 19.56 15.65
CA ARG A 200 3.98 19.23 14.56
C ARG A 200 4.22 20.05 13.28
N THR A 201 4.37 21.35 13.36
CA THR A 201 4.50 22.23 12.19
C THR A 201 5.94 22.39 11.72
N GLN A 202 6.89 22.54 12.63
CA GLN A 202 8.30 22.76 12.32
C GLN A 202 9.17 21.51 12.52
N PHE A 203 8.76 20.63 13.45
CA PHE A 203 9.43 19.34 13.66
C PHE A 203 8.47 18.28 14.20
N VAL A 204 8.82 16.99 13.95
CA VAL A 204 8.12 15.83 14.48
C VAL A 204 9.13 14.75 14.88
N LEU A 205 8.79 13.94 15.91
CA LEU A 205 9.53 12.71 16.20
C LEU A 205 9.29 11.69 15.08
N GLN A 206 10.29 10.88 14.77
CA GLN A 206 10.15 9.75 13.87
C GLN A 206 9.78 8.48 14.65
N GLY A 207 9.15 7.52 14.01
CA GLY A 207 8.78 6.26 14.66
C GLY A 207 9.99 5.53 15.23
N TYR A 208 9.84 5.04 16.46
CA TYR A 208 10.88 4.41 17.26
C TYR A 208 12.09 5.31 17.58
N SER A 209 11.89 6.62 17.62
CA SER A 209 12.86 7.57 18.14
C SER A 209 13.26 7.22 19.57
N GLY A 210 14.50 7.49 19.95
CA GLY A 210 14.94 7.41 21.34
C GLY A 210 14.57 8.64 22.17
N SER A 211 14.78 8.54 23.48
CA SER A 211 14.60 9.63 24.46
C SER A 211 15.84 10.48 24.62
N ALA A 212 15.66 11.75 24.96
CA ALA A 212 16.74 12.65 25.34
C ALA A 212 16.23 13.75 26.26
N ASP A 213 17.11 14.27 27.11
CA ASP A 213 16.89 15.46 27.92
C ASP A 213 18.15 16.33 27.91
N TYR A 214 18.40 16.98 26.76
CA TYR A 214 19.55 17.88 26.60
C TYR A 214 19.14 19.31 26.93
N GLN A 215 19.64 19.81 28.06
CA GLN A 215 19.44 21.20 28.50
C GLN A 215 20.55 22.10 27.95
N PHE A 216 20.30 23.39 27.81
CA PHE A 216 21.31 24.34 27.32
C PHE A 216 22.64 24.29 28.06
N GLY A 217 22.65 23.93 29.36
CA GLY A 217 23.88 23.80 30.15
C GLY A 217 24.75 22.59 29.81
N GLN A 218 24.30 21.69 28.99
CA GLN A 218 25.05 20.51 28.53
C GLN A 218 25.87 20.77 27.27
N GLU A 219 25.77 21.97 26.69
CA GLU A 219 26.54 22.43 25.52
C GLU A 219 26.40 21.48 24.29
N MET A 220 25.19 20.96 24.07
CA MET A 220 24.91 20.08 22.94
C MET A 220 25.05 20.82 21.60
N GLU A 221 25.99 20.39 20.78
CA GLU A 221 26.25 20.98 19.45
C GLU A 221 25.41 20.28 18.38
N LEU A 222 24.97 21.08 17.39
CA LEU A 222 24.41 20.59 16.13
C LEU A 222 25.49 20.60 15.05
N ILE A 223 25.68 19.46 14.35
CA ILE A 223 26.65 19.33 13.27
C ILE A 223 25.96 19.03 11.93
N ASP A 224 26.38 19.73 10.87
CA ASP A 224 25.91 19.50 9.51
C ASP A 224 26.55 18.23 8.93
N LEU A 225 25.74 17.25 8.56
CA LEU A 225 26.15 16.00 7.93
C LEU A 225 25.94 16.02 6.41
N ASP A 226 25.58 17.18 5.86
CA ASP A 226 25.25 17.40 4.46
C ASP A 226 24.16 16.44 3.96
N ASP A 227 24.37 15.73 2.87
CA ASP A 227 23.45 14.68 2.36
C ASP A 227 23.67 13.30 3.02
N GLY A 228 24.55 13.23 4.01
CA GLY A 228 24.88 12.01 4.76
C GLY A 228 25.82 11.04 4.05
N THR A 229 26.37 11.39 2.89
CA THR A 229 27.27 10.51 2.11
C THR A 229 28.74 10.56 2.53
N VAL A 230 29.16 11.59 3.25
CA VAL A 230 30.54 11.84 3.64
C VAL A 230 30.84 11.20 5.02
N ASP A 231 31.48 10.05 5.04
CA ASP A 231 31.73 9.27 6.26
C ASP A 231 32.52 10.02 7.35
N SER A 232 33.45 10.89 6.99
CA SER A 232 34.21 11.67 7.98
C SER A 232 33.33 12.60 8.81
N LEU A 233 32.26 13.17 8.23
CA LEU A 233 31.32 14.01 8.96
C LEU A 233 30.57 13.24 10.06
N TRP A 234 30.25 11.98 9.82
CA TRP A 234 29.61 11.12 10.82
C TRP A 234 30.54 10.81 11.98
N THR A 235 31.80 10.51 11.71
CA THR A 235 32.81 10.26 12.74
C THR A 235 33.04 11.52 13.61
N ASP A 236 33.07 12.71 13.02
CA ASP A 236 33.24 13.97 13.73
C ASP A 236 31.98 14.38 14.54
N ALA A 237 30.84 13.74 14.27
CA ALA A 237 29.58 13.96 14.94
C ALA A 237 29.39 13.10 16.22
N ALA A 238 30.33 12.23 16.58
CA ALA A 238 30.25 11.39 17.76
C ALA A 238 29.97 12.25 19.04
N GLY A 239 28.94 11.89 19.81
CA GLY A 239 28.48 12.62 20.98
C GLY A 239 27.75 13.94 20.71
N LYS A 240 27.48 14.30 19.47
CA LYS A 240 26.75 15.48 19.05
C LYS A 240 25.42 15.09 18.40
N VAL A 241 24.56 16.06 18.15
CA VAL A 241 23.36 15.89 17.33
C VAL A 241 23.71 16.18 15.87
N GLY A 242 23.49 15.21 14.99
CA GLY A 242 23.69 15.39 13.55
C GLY A 242 22.42 15.91 12.86
N ILE A 243 22.59 16.68 11.78
CA ILE A 243 21.48 17.05 10.90
C ILE A 243 21.82 16.67 9.45
N VAL A 244 20.93 15.90 8.81
CA VAL A 244 21.08 15.42 7.42
C VAL A 244 20.07 16.12 6.54
N ARG A 245 20.49 16.61 5.38
CA ARG A 245 19.55 17.03 4.34
C ARG A 245 18.97 15.80 3.67
N GLY A 246 17.64 15.67 3.70
CA GLY A 246 16.95 14.56 3.06
C GLY A 246 17.43 14.39 1.61
N GLY A 247 17.96 13.22 1.28
CA GLY A 247 18.49 12.90 -0.05
C GLY A 247 18.40 11.40 -0.32
N ASN A 248 18.59 11.01 -1.57
CA ASN A 248 18.45 9.65 -2.06
C ASN A 248 19.68 8.77 -1.80
N SER A 249 20.70 9.29 -1.11
CA SER A 249 22.02 8.64 -1.00
C SER A 249 22.16 7.67 0.17
N ILE A 250 21.21 7.69 1.11
CA ILE A 250 21.14 6.78 2.25
C ILE A 250 19.84 5.99 2.18
N ASP A 251 19.83 4.77 2.68
CA ASP A 251 18.69 3.84 2.65
C ASP A 251 17.52 4.30 3.57
N GLY A 252 16.96 5.46 3.24
CA GLY A 252 15.82 6.05 3.92
C GLY A 252 16.08 6.37 5.40
N ASN A 253 15.00 6.51 6.17
CA ASN A 253 15.08 6.83 7.60
C ASN A 253 15.83 5.77 8.40
N THR A 254 15.60 4.49 8.11
CA THR A 254 16.26 3.39 8.81
C THR A 254 17.77 3.45 8.63
N GLY A 255 18.26 3.65 7.40
CA GLY A 255 19.70 3.78 7.14
C GLY A 255 20.34 4.98 7.84
N ILE A 256 19.66 6.12 7.87
CA ILE A 256 20.12 7.31 8.61
C ILE A 256 20.23 7.00 10.11
N TYR A 257 19.24 6.33 10.68
CA TYR A 257 19.21 6.03 12.10
C TYR A 257 20.26 4.98 12.50
N ILE A 258 20.45 3.94 11.66
CA ILE A 258 21.53 2.95 11.84
C ILE A 258 22.88 3.66 11.84
N LYS A 259 23.14 4.52 10.85
CA LYS A 259 24.42 5.23 10.74
C LYS A 259 24.66 6.18 11.91
N ALA A 260 23.61 6.80 12.46
CA ALA A 260 23.70 7.59 13.67
C ALA A 260 24.12 6.75 14.89
N ALA A 261 23.53 5.57 15.06
CA ALA A 261 23.85 4.66 16.14
C ALA A 261 25.29 4.11 16.01
N GLU A 262 25.70 3.67 14.83
CA GLU A 262 27.05 3.15 14.56
C GLU A 262 28.16 4.18 14.84
N ASN A 263 27.87 5.48 14.63
CA ASN A 263 28.84 6.56 14.85
C ASN A 263 28.70 7.23 16.23
N GLY A 264 27.81 6.73 17.10
CA GLY A 264 27.67 7.20 18.48
C GLY A 264 27.16 8.65 18.58
N LEU A 265 26.24 9.05 17.70
CA LEU A 265 25.59 10.34 17.76
C LEU A 265 24.69 10.43 19.00
N ALA A 266 24.55 11.63 19.53
CA ALA A 266 23.63 11.93 20.64
C ALA A 266 22.17 12.15 20.14
N GLY A 267 21.97 12.30 18.85
CA GLY A 267 20.69 12.44 18.20
C GLY A 267 20.85 12.69 16.71
N ILE A 268 19.77 12.54 15.96
CA ILE A 268 19.78 12.76 14.50
C ILE A 268 18.54 13.52 14.07
N LEU A 269 18.71 14.55 13.24
CA LEU A 269 17.66 15.29 12.60
C LEU A 269 17.71 15.08 11.08
N ARG A 270 16.54 15.02 10.44
CA ARG A 270 16.40 14.95 9.00
C ARG A 270 15.62 16.15 8.48
N ILE A 271 16.20 16.91 7.57
CA ILE A 271 15.51 18.00 6.87
C ILE A 271 14.65 17.42 5.75
N ASN A 272 13.36 17.75 5.70
CA ASN A 272 12.55 17.47 4.53
C ASN A 272 12.86 18.49 3.42
N ASN A 273 13.31 18.06 2.28
CA ASN A 273 13.69 18.93 1.14
C ASN A 273 13.17 18.44 -0.22
N GLN A 274 12.31 17.44 -0.25
CA GLN A 274 11.85 16.78 -1.48
C GLN A 274 10.34 16.56 -1.55
N SER A 275 9.66 16.49 -0.41
CA SER A 275 8.24 16.18 -0.36
C SER A 275 7.44 17.40 0.08
N ASN A 276 6.25 17.58 -0.46
CA ASN A 276 5.28 18.65 -0.14
C ASN A 276 5.82 20.11 -0.23
N CYS A 277 7.00 20.32 -0.77
CA CYS A 277 7.65 21.63 -0.84
C CYS A 277 6.80 22.66 -1.59
N GLY A 278 6.43 23.78 -0.91
CA GLY A 278 5.64 24.85 -1.48
C GLY A 278 4.19 24.45 -1.86
N GLN A 279 3.72 23.30 -1.41
CA GLN A 279 2.37 22.81 -1.71
C GLN A 279 1.38 23.04 -0.56
N ILE A 280 1.85 22.94 0.68
CA ILE A 280 1.07 23.14 1.90
C ILE A 280 1.37 24.50 2.51
N VAL A 281 2.65 24.76 2.74
CA VAL A 281 3.18 26.04 3.23
C VAL A 281 4.02 26.68 2.13
N ALA A 282 3.75 27.95 1.81
CA ALA A 282 4.49 28.66 0.79
C ALA A 282 6.00 28.68 1.15
N ASP A 283 6.81 28.31 0.17
CA ASP A 283 8.29 28.30 0.26
C ASP A 283 8.87 27.38 1.35
N ASP A 284 8.12 26.40 1.85
CA ASP A 284 8.62 25.40 2.79
C ASP A 284 8.24 23.97 2.40
N CYS A 285 9.04 23.01 2.90
CA CYS A 285 8.72 21.58 2.93
C CYS A 285 8.52 21.22 4.41
N ILE A 286 7.28 20.92 4.82
CA ILE A 286 6.98 20.62 6.23
C ILE A 286 7.43 19.22 6.63
N PRO A 287 7.67 18.95 7.93
CA PRO A 287 8.18 17.67 8.38
C PRO A 287 7.16 16.54 8.12
N ILE A 288 7.67 15.38 7.71
CA ILE A 288 6.89 14.17 7.47
C ILE A 288 7.29 13.12 8.49
N PHE A 289 6.31 12.52 9.16
CA PHE A 289 6.54 11.33 9.98
C PHE A 289 6.87 10.12 9.11
N LYS A 290 7.83 9.34 9.54
CA LYS A 290 8.11 8.01 9.00
C LYS A 290 8.60 7.10 10.12
N SER A 291 8.11 5.86 10.10
CA SER A 291 8.64 4.82 10.95
C SER A 291 9.93 4.23 10.39
N ILE A 292 10.68 3.52 11.22
CA ILE A 292 11.86 2.74 10.80
C ILE A 292 11.49 1.27 10.61
N ARG A 293 12.28 0.56 9.84
CA ARG A 293 12.21 -0.91 9.78
C ARG A 293 12.88 -1.48 11.03
N VAL A 294 12.05 -1.89 12.00
CA VAL A 294 12.47 -2.35 13.34
C VAL A 294 13.44 -3.50 13.26
N ASP A 295 13.19 -4.49 12.40
CA ASP A 295 14.05 -5.68 12.27
C ASP A 295 15.42 -5.32 11.69
N ASP A 296 15.49 -4.42 10.72
CA ASP A 296 16.77 -3.94 10.16
C ASP A 296 17.56 -3.17 11.21
N MET A 297 16.90 -2.31 12.00
CA MET A 297 17.54 -1.58 13.09
C MET A 297 18.06 -2.52 14.18
N LYS A 298 17.26 -3.49 14.61
CA LYS A 298 17.68 -4.51 15.58
C LYS A 298 18.85 -5.35 15.05
N ALA A 299 18.82 -5.73 13.77
CA ALA A 299 19.92 -6.48 13.16
C ALA A 299 21.25 -5.69 13.16
N ALA A 300 21.18 -4.39 12.87
CA ALA A 300 22.35 -3.51 12.87
C ALA A 300 22.83 -3.11 14.29
N ASN A 301 21.94 -2.99 15.26
CA ASN A 301 22.24 -2.50 16.61
C ASN A 301 22.14 -3.59 17.69
N SER A 302 22.78 -4.73 17.46
CA SER A 302 22.94 -5.81 18.47
C SER A 302 21.62 -6.33 19.08
N GLY A 303 20.54 -6.31 18.32
CA GLY A 303 19.22 -6.84 18.71
C GLY A 303 18.29 -5.83 19.41
N SER A 304 18.67 -4.55 19.47
CA SER A 304 17.87 -3.50 20.11
C SER A 304 17.68 -2.27 19.23
N ILE A 305 16.67 -1.46 19.56
CA ILE A 305 16.51 -0.10 19.04
C ILE A 305 17.27 0.85 19.98
N PRO A 306 17.95 1.91 19.49
CA PRO A 306 18.61 2.89 20.36
C PRO A 306 17.61 3.62 21.26
N GLU A 307 17.71 3.47 22.58
CA GLU A 307 16.78 4.08 23.54
C GLU A 307 17.07 5.57 23.79
N ASN A 308 18.32 6.02 23.50
CA ASN A 308 18.83 7.34 23.87
C ASN A 308 19.32 8.18 22.66
N ILE A 309 18.92 7.83 21.46
CA ILE A 309 19.23 8.58 20.24
C ILE A 309 17.89 9.09 19.67
N PRO A 310 17.48 10.35 19.95
CA PRO A 310 16.29 10.91 19.33
C PRO A 310 16.45 11.04 17.82
N PHE A 311 15.38 10.71 17.09
CA PHE A 311 15.29 10.86 15.65
C PHE A 311 14.12 11.79 15.31
N ILE A 312 14.43 12.90 14.66
CA ILE A 312 13.49 14.00 14.41
C ILE A 312 13.50 14.38 12.93
N ALA A 313 12.32 14.58 12.34
CA ALA A 313 12.20 15.28 11.07
C ALA A 313 11.93 16.77 11.33
N VAL A 314 12.55 17.62 10.54
CA VAL A 314 12.36 19.09 10.58
C VAL A 314 11.95 19.60 9.20
N SER A 315 11.21 20.72 9.18
CA SER A 315 10.90 21.41 7.93
C SER A 315 12.17 21.95 7.25
N ASN A 316 12.10 22.22 5.95
CA ASN A 316 13.26 22.74 5.22
C ASN A 316 13.75 24.08 5.81
N ASN A 317 12.83 25.03 6.03
CA ASN A 317 13.18 26.32 6.59
C ASN A 317 13.72 26.20 8.02
N THR A 318 13.12 25.37 8.86
CA THR A 318 13.59 25.09 10.22
C THR A 318 14.99 24.50 10.21
N GLY A 319 15.24 23.47 9.40
CA GLY A 319 16.56 22.85 9.33
C GLY A 319 17.65 23.83 8.85
N ASN A 320 17.37 24.64 7.85
CA ASN A 320 18.30 25.68 7.39
C ASN A 320 18.55 26.75 8.46
N GLN A 321 17.50 27.19 9.19
CA GLN A 321 17.63 28.11 10.30
C GLN A 321 18.48 27.52 11.44
N MET A 322 18.28 26.24 11.76
CA MET A 322 19.09 25.54 12.76
C MET A 322 20.58 25.50 12.39
N LEU A 323 20.89 25.20 11.11
CA LEU A 323 22.27 25.21 10.60
C LEU A 323 22.89 26.63 10.67
N GLU A 324 22.13 27.67 10.34
CA GLU A 324 22.58 29.04 10.47
C GLU A 324 22.90 29.41 11.94
N LEU A 325 21.98 29.09 12.89
CA LEU A 325 22.20 29.28 14.30
C LEU A 325 23.40 28.50 14.84
N ALA A 326 23.58 27.24 14.40
CA ALA A 326 24.76 26.46 14.75
C ALA A 326 26.05 27.10 14.29
N SER A 327 26.09 27.68 13.07
CA SER A 327 27.24 28.40 12.54
C SER A 327 27.60 29.65 13.35
N GLN A 328 26.63 30.20 14.08
CA GLN A 328 26.80 31.34 15.00
C GLN A 328 27.17 30.88 16.41
N GLY A 329 27.38 29.60 16.65
CA GLY A 329 27.73 29.01 17.94
C GLY A 329 26.55 28.80 18.88
N ALA A 330 25.36 28.58 18.34
CA ALA A 330 24.20 28.21 19.14
C ALA A 330 24.32 26.79 19.69
N PHE A 331 23.83 26.59 20.91
CA PHE A 331 23.66 25.27 21.53
C PHE A 331 22.22 24.78 21.41
N LEU A 332 22.07 23.47 21.31
CA LEU A 332 20.79 22.80 21.18
C LEU A 332 20.20 22.47 22.56
N ARG A 333 18.89 22.66 22.71
CA ARG A 333 18.05 22.02 23.72
C ARG A 333 17.12 21.04 23.00
N LEU A 334 17.14 19.80 23.46
CA LEU A 334 16.30 18.74 22.91
C LEU A 334 15.75 17.90 24.06
N PHE A 335 14.43 17.79 24.10
CA PHE A 335 13.74 16.89 25.01
C PHE A 335 12.81 15.99 24.20
N SER A 336 12.90 14.70 24.45
CA SER A 336 11.96 13.69 23.99
C SER A 336 11.82 12.61 25.06
N ASP A 337 10.59 12.21 25.33
CA ASP A 337 10.24 11.17 26.31
C ASP A 337 9.43 10.10 25.58
N VAL A 338 10.12 9.05 25.18
CA VAL A 338 9.60 7.95 24.33
C VAL A 338 10.01 6.61 24.95
N ASP A 339 9.06 5.70 25.06
CA ASP A 339 9.36 4.27 25.26
C ASP A 339 9.33 3.58 23.89
N ASN A 340 10.49 3.14 23.40
CA ASN A 340 10.63 2.55 22.07
C ASN A 340 11.06 1.07 22.09
N ALA A 341 11.19 0.48 23.26
CA ALA A 341 11.65 -0.90 23.47
C ALA A 341 10.50 -1.83 23.93
N GLY A 342 9.30 -1.30 24.11
CA GLY A 342 8.16 -2.03 24.65
C GLY A 342 7.32 -2.75 23.61
N GLU A 343 6.26 -3.38 24.11
CA GLU A 343 5.17 -3.92 23.32
C GLU A 343 3.88 -3.18 23.71
N LEU A 344 3.09 -2.79 22.72
CA LEU A 344 1.72 -2.31 22.91
C LEU A 344 0.75 -3.24 22.19
N SER A 345 -0.50 -3.21 22.61
CA SER A 345 -1.56 -3.98 21.95
C SER A 345 -2.20 -3.15 20.86
N VAL A 346 -2.14 -3.61 19.64
CA VAL A 346 -2.91 -3.05 18.52
C VAL A 346 -4.22 -3.80 18.35
N SER A 347 -5.25 -3.12 17.89
CA SER A 347 -6.60 -3.64 17.76
C SER A 347 -6.90 -4.04 16.31
N VAL A 348 -7.67 -5.10 16.14
CA VAL A 348 -8.21 -5.54 14.85
C VAL A 348 -9.69 -5.87 15.02
N PRO A 349 -10.57 -4.86 14.90
CA PRO A 349 -12.02 -5.07 14.88
C PRO A 349 -12.45 -5.68 13.54
N CYS A 350 -13.27 -6.70 13.59
CA CYS A 350 -13.85 -7.37 12.43
C CYS A 350 -15.34 -7.59 12.61
N GLY A 351 -16.10 -7.51 11.52
CA GLY A 351 -17.50 -7.94 11.43
C GLY A 351 -17.65 -8.99 10.33
N THR A 352 -18.25 -10.14 10.66
CA THR A 352 -18.39 -11.26 9.74
C THR A 352 -19.85 -11.50 9.37
N LEU A 353 -20.15 -11.55 8.07
CA LEU A 353 -21.40 -12.05 7.49
C LEU A 353 -21.13 -13.46 6.96
N TYR A 354 -21.65 -14.46 7.65
CA TYR A 354 -21.44 -15.86 7.29
C TYR A 354 -22.18 -16.23 6.01
N GLY A 355 -21.46 -16.86 5.08
CA GLY A 355 -21.96 -17.38 3.83
C GLY A 355 -22.38 -18.85 3.90
N LYS A 356 -22.74 -19.41 2.74
CA LYS A 356 -23.00 -20.83 2.56
C LYS A 356 -21.71 -21.65 2.51
N SER A 357 -20.60 -21.05 2.09
CA SER A 357 -19.26 -21.64 2.08
C SER A 357 -18.33 -20.98 3.10
N GLU A 358 -17.25 -21.68 3.44
CA GLU A 358 -16.16 -21.15 4.26
C GLU A 358 -15.19 -20.26 3.44
N ASP A 359 -15.32 -20.22 2.11
CA ASP A 359 -14.53 -19.34 1.28
C ASP A 359 -14.76 -17.89 1.68
N LEU A 360 -13.66 -17.14 1.83
CA LEU A 360 -13.64 -15.89 2.57
C LEU A 360 -13.24 -14.71 1.67
N ILE A 361 -14.08 -13.69 1.65
CA ILE A 361 -13.75 -12.37 1.13
C ILE A 361 -13.48 -11.46 2.33
N ILE A 362 -12.31 -10.84 2.39
CA ILE A 362 -11.97 -9.86 3.42
C ILE A 362 -11.83 -8.49 2.78
N VAL A 363 -12.42 -7.48 3.40
CA VAL A 363 -12.25 -6.07 3.03
C VAL A 363 -11.59 -5.36 4.21
N GLY A 364 -10.51 -4.62 3.95
CA GLY A 364 -9.76 -3.98 5.01
C GLY A 364 -9.17 -2.63 4.64
N ALA A 365 -8.87 -1.85 5.68
CA ALA A 365 -8.20 -0.55 5.71
C ALA A 365 -7.50 -0.43 7.06
N HIS A 366 -6.57 0.52 7.25
CA HIS A 366 -6.09 0.77 8.60
C HIS A 366 -6.84 1.91 9.29
N HIS A 367 -6.95 1.86 10.62
CA HIS A 367 -7.68 2.85 11.40
C HIS A 367 -6.78 3.66 12.33
N ASP A 368 -5.54 3.23 12.52
CA ASP A 368 -4.50 4.03 13.15
C ASP A 368 -4.03 5.15 12.20
N THR A 369 -3.34 6.11 12.75
CA THR A 369 -2.76 7.24 12.01
C THR A 369 -1.43 7.61 12.63
N VAL A 370 -0.61 8.37 11.90
CA VAL A 370 0.57 8.98 12.51
C VAL A 370 0.18 9.81 13.73
N TYR A 371 1.01 9.83 14.76
CA TYR A 371 0.65 10.36 16.08
C TYR A 371 0.22 11.83 16.10
N HIS A 372 0.65 12.64 15.13
CA HIS A 372 0.54 14.12 15.14
C HIS A 372 -0.42 14.68 14.07
N ALA A 373 -1.23 13.83 13.46
CA ALA A 373 -2.18 14.21 12.40
C ALA A 373 -3.55 13.55 12.61
N GLN A 374 -4.61 14.19 12.13
CA GLN A 374 -5.95 13.60 12.12
C GLN A 374 -6.01 12.33 11.26
N GLY A 375 -5.14 12.25 10.23
CA GLY A 375 -5.14 11.15 9.28
C GLY A 375 -6.47 11.03 8.53
N ALA A 376 -7.00 12.16 8.07
CA ALA A 376 -8.31 12.18 7.40
C ALA A 376 -8.27 11.45 6.07
N VAL A 377 -7.18 11.61 5.31
CA VAL A 377 -6.92 10.88 4.07
C VAL A 377 -6.21 9.57 4.36
N ASP A 378 -5.20 9.58 5.24
CA ASP A 378 -4.36 8.44 5.60
C ASP A 378 -4.62 7.97 7.06
N ASP A 379 -5.43 6.93 7.34
CA ASP A 379 -6.31 6.22 6.39
C ASP A 379 -7.76 6.19 6.92
N THR A 380 -8.21 7.33 7.50
CA THR A 380 -9.64 7.45 7.83
C THR A 380 -10.51 7.32 6.57
N SER A 381 -9.98 7.68 5.38
CA SER A 381 -10.70 7.55 4.12
C SER A 381 -10.98 6.09 3.77
N GLY A 382 -10.01 5.20 3.91
CA GLY A 382 -10.18 3.76 3.71
C GLY A 382 -11.09 3.14 4.75
N THR A 383 -10.90 3.45 6.01
CA THR A 383 -11.76 2.95 7.10
C THR A 383 -13.23 3.37 6.92
N ALA A 384 -13.50 4.64 6.55
CA ALA A 384 -14.85 5.10 6.25
C ALA A 384 -15.45 4.39 5.03
N THR A 385 -14.63 4.09 4.02
CA THR A 385 -15.02 3.31 2.84
C THR A 385 -15.39 1.87 3.23
N VAL A 386 -14.62 1.22 4.11
CA VAL A 386 -14.92 -0.12 4.64
C VAL A 386 -16.27 -0.13 5.35
N LEU A 387 -16.53 0.85 6.23
CA LEU A 387 -17.80 0.94 6.96
C LEU A 387 -19.00 1.20 6.05
N GLU A 388 -18.87 2.10 5.08
CA GLU A 388 -19.95 2.36 4.13
C GLU A 388 -20.21 1.16 3.22
N MET A 389 -19.16 0.49 2.76
CA MET A 389 -19.30 -0.74 1.97
C MET A 389 -19.98 -1.84 2.80
N ALA A 390 -19.60 -2.01 4.08
CA ALA A 390 -20.26 -2.94 4.98
C ALA A 390 -21.75 -2.62 5.12
N ARG A 391 -22.11 -1.34 5.31
CA ARG A 391 -23.51 -0.90 5.40
C ARG A 391 -24.30 -1.26 4.14
N GLN A 392 -23.76 -1.00 2.96
CA GLN A 392 -24.41 -1.31 1.69
C GLN A 392 -24.55 -2.83 1.47
N ILE A 393 -23.53 -3.60 1.79
CA ILE A 393 -23.57 -5.08 1.68
C ILE A 393 -24.58 -5.69 2.69
N ALA A 394 -24.71 -5.13 3.89
CA ALA A 394 -25.75 -5.55 4.84
C ALA A 394 -27.17 -5.31 4.27
N MET A 395 -27.39 -4.20 3.56
CA MET A 395 -28.67 -3.95 2.87
C MET A 395 -28.92 -4.99 1.77
N VAL A 396 -27.92 -5.31 0.95
CA VAL A 396 -28.03 -6.38 -0.06
C VAL A 396 -28.33 -7.73 0.58
N ALA A 397 -27.67 -8.07 1.69
CA ALA A 397 -27.90 -9.32 2.40
C ALA A 397 -29.34 -9.43 2.96
N ASN A 398 -29.89 -8.32 3.46
CA ASN A 398 -31.28 -8.28 3.93
C ASN A 398 -32.30 -8.52 2.80
N GLU A 399 -31.99 -8.13 1.58
CA GLU A 399 -32.84 -8.32 0.39
C GLU A 399 -32.63 -9.69 -0.26
N SER A 400 -31.36 -10.12 -0.38
CA SER A 400 -30.96 -11.30 -1.17
C SER A 400 -30.71 -12.56 -0.34
N GLY A 401 -30.68 -12.44 1.00
CA GLY A 401 -30.44 -13.55 1.91
C GLY A 401 -28.97 -13.92 2.06
N THR A 402 -28.69 -15.17 2.46
CA THR A 402 -27.33 -15.64 2.76
C THR A 402 -26.42 -15.63 1.54
N PRO A 403 -25.23 -15.00 1.60
CA PRO A 403 -24.28 -14.97 0.49
C PRO A 403 -23.65 -16.35 0.23
N GLU A 404 -23.07 -16.55 -0.96
CA GLU A 404 -22.30 -17.76 -1.28
C GLU A 404 -21.00 -17.83 -0.47
N TYR A 405 -20.26 -16.71 -0.40
CA TYR A 405 -19.01 -16.58 0.35
C TYR A 405 -19.25 -15.95 1.72
N THR A 406 -18.43 -16.31 2.70
CA THR A 406 -18.35 -15.55 3.95
C THR A 406 -17.64 -14.22 3.68
N ILE A 407 -18.23 -13.10 4.12
CA ILE A 407 -17.67 -11.76 3.93
C ILE A 407 -17.26 -11.22 5.29
N ARG A 408 -16.02 -10.73 5.40
CA ARG A 408 -15.47 -10.16 6.63
C ARG A 408 -14.93 -8.76 6.36
N PHE A 409 -15.43 -7.78 7.11
CA PHE A 409 -14.92 -6.42 7.12
C PHE A 409 -14.06 -6.24 8.34
N CYS A 410 -12.79 -5.85 8.15
CA CYS A 410 -11.82 -5.63 9.23
C CYS A 410 -11.16 -4.27 9.08
N THR A 411 -10.61 -3.74 10.19
CA THR A 411 -9.63 -2.67 10.10
C THR A 411 -8.41 -2.99 10.95
N TRP A 412 -7.26 -2.45 10.57
CA TRP A 412 -5.97 -2.79 11.13
C TRP A 412 -5.46 -1.64 11.97
N GLY A 413 -4.97 -1.92 13.19
CA GLY A 413 -4.11 -1.04 13.94
C GLY A 413 -2.65 -1.42 13.69
N GLY A 414 -1.73 -0.45 13.74
CA GLY A 414 -0.30 -0.71 13.59
C GLY A 414 0.21 -0.75 12.15
N GLU A 415 -0.51 -0.19 11.21
CA GLU A 415 -0.06 -0.05 9.83
C GLU A 415 1.14 0.87 9.75
N GLU A 416 1.00 2.09 10.29
CA GLU A 416 1.94 3.22 10.23
C GLU A 416 3.32 2.90 10.80
N GLU A 417 3.40 1.97 11.72
CA GLU A 417 4.64 1.53 12.37
C GLU A 417 5.17 0.21 11.85
N GLY A 418 4.53 -0.38 10.84
CA GLY A 418 5.07 -1.56 10.14
C GLY A 418 4.10 -2.69 9.87
N LEU A 419 2.84 -2.43 9.59
CA LEU A 419 1.80 -3.41 9.24
C LEU A 419 1.54 -4.42 10.36
N TRP A 420 1.65 -3.99 11.64
CA TRP A 420 1.68 -4.93 12.75
C TRP A 420 0.38 -5.69 12.93
N GLY A 421 -0.78 -5.02 12.81
CA GLY A 421 -2.09 -5.65 12.99
C GLY A 421 -2.41 -6.66 11.90
N SER A 422 -2.21 -6.31 10.64
CA SER A 422 -2.44 -7.23 9.52
C SER A 422 -1.48 -8.41 9.52
N LYS A 423 -0.19 -8.20 9.82
CA LYS A 423 0.80 -9.29 10.01
C LYS A 423 0.39 -10.25 11.13
N ALA A 424 0.03 -9.70 12.29
CA ALA A 424 -0.37 -10.50 13.43
C ALA A 424 -1.67 -11.28 13.16
N TYR A 425 -2.63 -10.63 12.49
CA TYR A 425 -3.88 -11.27 12.09
C TYR A 425 -3.65 -12.41 11.09
N VAL A 426 -2.85 -12.16 10.04
CA VAL A 426 -2.49 -13.18 9.04
C VAL A 426 -1.77 -14.36 9.71
N GLY A 427 -0.81 -14.09 10.59
CA GLY A 427 -0.11 -15.13 11.34
C GLY A 427 -1.02 -15.96 12.24
N ALA A 428 -1.93 -15.31 12.98
CA ALA A 428 -2.87 -15.97 13.87
C ALA A 428 -3.92 -16.81 13.13
N ASN A 429 -4.31 -16.40 11.92
CA ASN A 429 -5.34 -17.05 11.09
C ASN A 429 -4.75 -17.77 9.86
N ALA A 430 -3.44 -18.02 9.84
CA ALA A 430 -2.69 -18.50 8.68
C ALA A 430 -3.32 -19.74 8.02
N ASN A 431 -3.75 -20.73 8.81
CA ASN A 431 -4.37 -21.96 8.31
C ASN A 431 -5.76 -21.75 7.71
N GLU A 432 -6.57 -20.82 8.24
CA GLU A 432 -7.86 -20.44 7.67
C GLU A 432 -7.65 -19.74 6.34
N LEU A 433 -6.79 -18.71 6.35
CA LEU A 433 -6.52 -17.88 5.18
C LEU A 433 -5.91 -18.67 4.03
N ALA A 434 -4.94 -19.54 4.30
CA ALA A 434 -4.33 -20.37 3.26
C ALA A 434 -5.32 -21.31 2.56
N ARG A 435 -6.39 -21.73 3.25
CA ARG A 435 -7.41 -22.61 2.66
C ARG A 435 -8.57 -21.88 2.03
N ASN A 436 -9.02 -20.81 2.69
CA ASN A 436 -10.35 -20.26 2.44
C ASN A 436 -10.29 -18.83 1.87
N LEU A 437 -9.15 -18.12 1.91
CA LEU A 437 -9.06 -16.75 1.38
C LEU A 437 -9.25 -16.75 -0.14
N ARG A 438 -10.44 -16.34 -0.56
CA ARG A 438 -10.77 -16.14 -1.97
C ARG A 438 -10.23 -14.80 -2.48
N LEU A 439 -10.35 -13.75 -1.66
CA LEU A 439 -9.97 -12.39 -2.04
C LEU A 439 -9.78 -11.51 -0.81
N TYR A 440 -8.71 -10.72 -0.79
CA TYR A 440 -8.52 -9.59 0.09
C TYR A 440 -8.66 -8.28 -0.69
N ILE A 441 -9.43 -7.33 -0.17
CA ILE A 441 -9.58 -5.99 -0.74
C ILE A 441 -8.96 -4.99 0.24
N ASN A 442 -7.95 -4.25 -0.21
CA ASN A 442 -7.24 -3.23 0.55
C ASN A 442 -7.63 -1.83 0.10
N LEU A 443 -8.03 -1.02 1.05
CA LEU A 443 -8.39 0.38 0.84
C LEU A 443 -7.47 1.22 1.71
N ASP A 444 -6.52 1.88 1.09
CA ASP A 444 -5.52 2.71 1.76
C ASP A 444 -5.36 3.99 0.96
N MET A 445 -5.69 5.13 1.57
CA MET A 445 -5.74 6.43 0.92
C MET A 445 -6.54 6.39 -0.41
N ASN A 446 -7.67 5.70 -0.44
CA ASN A 446 -8.52 5.57 -1.64
C ASN A 446 -9.30 6.86 -1.97
N HIS A 447 -8.75 7.97 -1.60
CA HIS A 447 -9.26 9.33 -1.70
C HIS A 447 -8.67 10.06 -2.92
N VAL A 448 -9.44 10.95 -3.54
CA VAL A 448 -8.94 11.83 -4.61
C VAL A 448 -8.78 13.25 -4.09
N ASP A 449 -7.55 13.73 -4.07
CA ASP A 449 -7.23 15.12 -3.84
C ASP A 449 -7.28 15.89 -5.18
N ILE A 450 -8.35 16.66 -5.37
CA ILE A 450 -8.58 17.40 -6.61
C ILE A 450 -7.63 18.59 -6.81
N ASP A 451 -6.93 19.00 -5.76
CA ASP A 451 -6.03 20.14 -5.79
C ASP A 451 -4.58 19.76 -6.16
N ILE A 452 -4.28 18.46 -6.30
CA ILE A 452 -2.94 18.02 -6.73
C ILE A 452 -2.74 18.23 -8.23
N PRO A 453 -1.90 19.18 -8.65
CA PRO A 453 -1.61 19.40 -10.06
C PRO A 453 -0.98 18.16 -10.71
N ASN A 454 -1.38 17.88 -11.95
CA ASN A 454 -0.82 16.82 -12.81
C ASN A 454 -1.06 15.36 -12.37
N ARG A 455 -1.74 15.08 -11.26
CA ARG A 455 -2.16 13.72 -10.91
C ARG A 455 -3.58 13.41 -11.35
N GLY A 456 -4.36 14.46 -11.62
CA GLY A 456 -5.76 14.33 -12.05
C GLY A 456 -6.66 13.76 -10.95
N ASN A 457 -7.94 13.67 -11.26
CA ASN A 457 -8.96 13.08 -10.37
C ASN A 457 -8.95 11.55 -10.57
N SER A 458 -7.87 10.86 -10.23
CA SER A 458 -7.67 9.46 -10.59
C SER A 458 -7.48 8.54 -9.40
N LEU A 459 -8.11 7.37 -9.50
CA LEU A 459 -7.84 6.23 -8.64
C LEU A 459 -7.14 5.13 -9.46
N ARG A 460 -6.40 4.30 -8.78
CA ARG A 460 -5.75 3.14 -9.37
C ARG A 460 -6.20 1.87 -8.67
N PHE A 461 -6.83 0.97 -9.42
CA PHE A 461 -7.18 -0.36 -8.98
C PHE A 461 -6.18 -1.37 -9.54
N PHE A 462 -5.61 -2.19 -8.71
CA PHE A 462 -4.70 -3.22 -9.16
C PHE A 462 -4.86 -4.52 -8.38
N SER A 463 -4.42 -5.61 -9.01
CA SER A 463 -4.53 -6.96 -8.47
C SER A 463 -3.34 -7.81 -8.90
N ASN A 464 -3.01 -8.83 -8.12
CA ASN A 464 -2.15 -9.91 -8.55
C ASN A 464 -2.92 -11.06 -9.23
N SER A 465 -4.25 -10.96 -9.32
CA SER A 465 -5.14 -11.93 -9.97
C SER A 465 -5.68 -11.37 -11.28
N GLU A 466 -5.33 -11.97 -12.40
CA GLU A 466 -5.82 -11.60 -13.73
C GLU A 466 -7.35 -11.74 -13.82
N LYS A 467 -7.92 -12.79 -13.20
CA LYS A 467 -9.36 -12.99 -13.14
C LYS A 467 -10.06 -11.83 -12.45
N ASP A 468 -9.55 -11.41 -11.28
CA ASP A 468 -10.21 -10.39 -10.49
C ASP A 468 -10.06 -9.00 -11.11
N ILE A 469 -8.90 -8.67 -11.69
CA ILE A 469 -8.73 -7.37 -12.36
C ILE A 469 -9.53 -7.26 -13.66
N ASN A 470 -9.73 -8.36 -14.38
CA ASN A 470 -10.59 -8.36 -15.57
C ASN A 470 -12.06 -8.20 -15.17
N ALA A 471 -12.54 -8.91 -14.15
CA ALA A 471 -13.89 -8.71 -13.61
C ALA A 471 -14.10 -7.27 -13.12
N MET A 472 -13.08 -6.64 -12.51
CA MET A 472 -13.15 -5.23 -12.12
C MET A 472 -13.30 -4.26 -13.30
N LYS A 473 -12.72 -4.57 -14.47
CA LYS A 473 -12.93 -3.77 -15.69
C LYS A 473 -14.39 -3.86 -16.13
N ASP A 474 -14.96 -5.07 -16.13
CA ASP A 474 -16.37 -5.27 -16.50
C ASP A 474 -17.31 -4.56 -15.51
N VAL A 475 -16.99 -4.61 -14.20
CA VAL A 475 -17.71 -3.84 -13.16
C VAL A 475 -17.63 -2.34 -13.44
N LEU A 476 -16.44 -1.81 -13.74
CA LEU A 476 -16.26 -0.39 -14.03
C LEU A 476 -17.08 0.04 -15.25
N ASP A 477 -17.13 -0.78 -16.31
CA ASP A 477 -17.95 -0.51 -17.50
C ASP A 477 -19.46 -0.38 -17.19
N VAL A 478 -19.94 -1.09 -16.16
CA VAL A 478 -21.33 -0.97 -15.66
C VAL A 478 -21.48 0.26 -14.77
N VAL A 479 -20.59 0.43 -13.80
CA VAL A 479 -20.66 1.53 -12.81
C VAL A 479 -20.54 2.90 -13.48
N GLU A 480 -19.67 3.06 -14.47
CA GLU A 480 -19.53 4.31 -15.24
C GLU A 480 -20.84 4.74 -15.95
N LYS A 481 -21.61 3.77 -16.42
CA LYS A 481 -22.92 4.03 -17.06
C LYS A 481 -24.00 4.38 -16.04
N GLU A 482 -23.97 3.72 -14.87
CA GLU A 482 -24.98 3.89 -13.81
C GLU A 482 -24.74 5.14 -12.96
N ARG A 483 -23.48 5.62 -12.89
CA ARG A 483 -23.05 6.74 -12.04
C ARG A 483 -22.40 7.89 -12.85
N PRO A 484 -23.14 8.51 -13.79
CA PRO A 484 -22.64 9.66 -14.56
C PRO A 484 -22.33 10.90 -13.71
N ASP A 485 -22.76 10.92 -12.45
CA ASP A 485 -22.40 11.91 -11.44
C ASP A 485 -20.96 11.79 -10.95
N LEU A 486 -20.41 10.57 -10.89
CA LEU A 486 -19.04 10.29 -10.49
C LEU A 486 -18.09 10.21 -11.69
N PHE A 487 -18.55 9.72 -12.84
CA PHE A 487 -17.73 9.56 -14.03
C PHE A 487 -18.21 10.52 -15.17
N PRO A 488 -17.32 11.20 -15.87
CA PRO A 488 -15.86 11.11 -15.84
C PRO A 488 -15.15 12.03 -14.82
N LYS A 489 -15.86 12.56 -13.81
CA LYS A 489 -15.26 13.43 -12.78
C LYS A 489 -14.06 12.75 -12.11
N TYR A 490 -14.20 11.46 -11.78
CA TYR A 490 -13.14 10.61 -11.27
C TYR A 490 -12.81 9.53 -12.30
N SER A 491 -11.54 9.40 -12.65
CA SER A 491 -11.07 8.37 -13.57
C SER A 491 -10.46 7.21 -12.80
N VAL A 492 -10.63 5.99 -13.31
CA VAL A 492 -10.04 4.80 -12.72
C VAL A 492 -9.10 4.15 -13.73
N SER A 493 -7.88 3.86 -13.28
CA SER A 493 -6.93 3.01 -14.01
C SER A 493 -6.84 1.64 -13.36
N THR A 494 -6.72 0.59 -14.18
CA THR A 494 -6.55 -0.79 -13.69
C THR A 494 -5.18 -1.33 -14.04
N GLY A 495 -4.63 -2.21 -13.19
CA GLY A 495 -3.32 -2.83 -13.41
C GLY A 495 -3.22 -4.24 -12.85
N LEU A 496 -2.49 -5.11 -13.55
CA LEU A 496 -2.11 -6.43 -13.07
C LEU A 496 -0.68 -6.36 -12.53
N LEU A 497 -0.47 -6.83 -11.29
CA LEU A 497 0.82 -6.91 -10.60
C LEU A 497 1.03 -8.36 -10.13
N ALA A 498 1.29 -9.27 -11.06
CA ALA A 498 1.39 -10.71 -10.82
C ALA A 498 2.84 -11.24 -10.77
N GLY A 499 3.83 -10.36 -10.73
CA GLY A 499 5.24 -10.70 -10.57
C GLY A 499 5.62 -11.14 -9.15
N GLU A 500 6.87 -11.53 -8.97
CA GLU A 500 7.40 -11.93 -7.67
C GLU A 500 7.55 -10.72 -6.71
N ARG A 501 7.61 -11.00 -5.42
CA ARG A 501 7.84 -9.97 -4.38
C ARG A 501 9.16 -9.24 -4.64
N GLY A 502 9.09 -7.91 -4.70
CA GLY A 502 10.25 -7.03 -4.93
C GLY A 502 10.53 -6.73 -6.40
N GLU A 503 9.87 -7.41 -7.34
CA GLU A 503 9.96 -7.08 -8.75
C GLU A 503 9.01 -5.91 -9.13
N PRO A 504 9.31 -5.15 -10.19
CA PRO A 504 8.50 -3.99 -10.58
C PRO A 504 7.05 -4.31 -10.97
N ASP A 505 6.78 -5.54 -11.37
CA ASP A 505 5.45 -6.08 -11.73
C ASP A 505 4.84 -6.95 -10.62
N GLY A 506 5.51 -7.06 -9.45
CA GLY A 506 4.99 -7.70 -8.25
C GLY A 506 4.12 -6.74 -7.42
N MET A 507 3.26 -7.32 -6.57
CA MET A 507 2.51 -6.53 -5.60
C MET A 507 3.49 -5.87 -4.62
N PRO A 508 3.37 -4.56 -4.34
CA PRO A 508 4.20 -3.92 -3.34
C PRO A 508 3.87 -4.44 -1.94
N TYR A 509 4.84 -4.42 -1.03
CA TYR A 509 4.66 -4.77 0.39
C TYR A 509 4.71 -3.48 1.23
N ASN A 510 3.80 -2.55 0.94
CA ASN A 510 3.82 -1.20 1.49
C ASN A 510 2.49 -0.79 2.15
N SER A 511 1.56 -1.71 2.34
CA SER A 511 0.30 -1.57 3.06
C SER A 511 -0.22 -2.96 3.45
N ASP A 512 -1.35 -3.03 4.13
CA ASP A 512 -1.92 -4.24 4.74
C ASP A 512 -2.23 -5.39 3.77
N HIS A 513 -2.23 -5.16 2.47
CA HIS A 513 -2.33 -6.25 1.49
C HIS A 513 -1.06 -7.12 1.43
N GLY A 514 0.09 -6.56 1.79
CA GLY A 514 1.37 -7.28 1.75
C GLY A 514 1.35 -8.61 2.50
N PRO A 515 0.98 -8.64 3.79
CA PRO A 515 0.85 -9.87 4.56
C PRO A 515 -0.14 -10.88 3.96
N PHE A 516 -1.29 -10.43 3.46
CA PHE A 516 -2.30 -11.31 2.84
C PHE A 516 -1.81 -11.94 1.53
N VAL A 517 -0.95 -11.25 0.78
CA VAL A 517 -0.39 -11.76 -0.47
C VAL A 517 0.79 -12.70 -0.21
N TYR A 518 1.70 -12.35 0.70
CA TYR A 518 3.03 -12.96 0.77
C TYR A 518 3.35 -13.76 2.03
N ASP A 519 2.62 -13.55 3.14
CA ASP A 519 2.96 -14.16 4.42
C ASP A 519 2.08 -15.37 4.78
N LEU A 520 1.31 -15.88 3.81
CA LEU A 520 0.56 -17.12 3.95
C LEU A 520 1.50 -18.33 3.96
N PRO A 521 1.18 -19.41 4.72
CA PRO A 521 2.05 -20.57 4.85
C PRO A 521 2.17 -21.37 3.54
N ASP A 522 3.17 -22.24 3.50
CA ASP A 522 3.39 -23.25 2.45
C ASP A 522 3.53 -22.70 1.01
N GLY A 523 3.95 -21.44 0.88
CA GLY A 523 4.13 -20.79 -0.43
C GLY A 523 2.81 -20.42 -1.12
N VAL A 524 1.71 -20.39 -0.38
CA VAL A 524 0.43 -19.89 -0.88
C VAL A 524 0.54 -18.38 -1.10
N THR A 525 0.16 -17.92 -2.28
CA THR A 525 0.01 -16.50 -2.59
C THR A 525 -1.47 -16.14 -2.52
N GLY A 526 -1.81 -15.18 -1.67
CA GLY A 526 -3.19 -14.70 -1.58
C GLY A 526 -3.54 -13.76 -2.73
N ASN A 527 -4.81 -13.78 -3.16
CA ASN A 527 -5.31 -12.84 -4.14
C ASN A 527 -5.73 -11.54 -3.46
N ALA A 528 -5.26 -10.41 -3.99
CA ALA A 528 -5.64 -9.09 -3.50
C ALA A 528 -6.11 -8.17 -4.63
N LEU A 529 -7.10 -7.33 -4.30
CA LEU A 529 -7.47 -6.11 -5.02
C LEU A 529 -7.12 -4.92 -4.14
N VAL A 530 -6.45 -3.94 -4.70
CA VAL A 530 -5.96 -2.78 -3.95
C VAL A 530 -6.40 -1.50 -4.66
N CYS A 531 -6.83 -0.51 -3.87
CA CYS A 531 -7.15 0.83 -4.34
C CYS A 531 -6.19 1.84 -3.73
N TYR A 532 -5.56 2.63 -4.58
CA TYR A 532 -4.91 3.88 -4.19
C TYR A 532 -5.55 5.06 -4.90
N GLY A 533 -5.71 6.16 -4.17
CA GLY A 533 -6.16 7.42 -4.72
C GLY A 533 -5.05 8.22 -5.40
N SER A 534 -5.31 9.50 -5.63
CA SER A 534 -4.37 10.41 -6.29
C SER A 534 -3.14 10.74 -5.43
N GLY A 535 -3.14 10.38 -4.16
CA GLY A 535 -2.18 10.79 -3.15
C GLY A 535 -2.51 12.16 -2.55
N SER A 536 -1.69 12.60 -1.61
CA SER A 536 -1.87 13.86 -0.89
C SER A 536 -0.51 14.52 -0.64
N TYR A 537 -0.46 15.85 -0.66
CA TYR A 537 0.70 16.61 -0.20
C TYR A 537 0.78 16.63 1.33
N GLU A 538 -0.36 16.45 1.97
CA GLU A 538 -0.54 16.41 3.43
C GLU A 538 -0.11 15.08 4.06
N TYR A 539 0.20 14.07 3.26
CA TYR A 539 0.59 12.72 3.69
C TYR A 539 1.58 12.74 4.85
N HIS A 540 1.21 12.10 5.96
CA HIS A 540 1.99 12.01 7.19
C HIS A 540 2.40 13.37 7.80
N THR A 541 1.55 14.38 7.65
CA THR A 541 1.75 15.72 8.21
C THR A 541 0.54 16.17 9.04
N TYR A 542 0.71 17.18 9.85
CA TYR A 542 -0.36 17.79 10.64
C TYR A 542 -1.52 18.37 9.79
N ALA A 543 -1.30 18.53 8.49
CA ALA A 543 -2.26 19.12 7.57
C ALA A 543 -3.21 18.08 6.93
N ASP A 544 -3.02 16.78 7.23
CA ASP A 544 -3.98 15.74 6.84
C ASP A 544 -5.22 15.81 7.74
N THR A 545 -6.16 16.67 7.37
CA THR A 545 -7.35 17.04 8.16
C THR A 545 -8.64 16.88 7.37
N MET A 546 -9.78 16.90 8.07
CA MET A 546 -11.12 16.82 7.45
C MET A 546 -11.44 17.98 6.49
N ASP A 547 -10.69 19.07 6.50
CA ASP A 547 -10.82 20.16 5.53
C ASP A 547 -10.46 19.72 4.10
N ARG A 548 -9.62 18.67 3.99
CA ARG A 548 -9.16 18.09 2.72
C ARG A 548 -9.99 16.87 2.31
N PHE A 549 -10.90 16.42 3.14
CA PHE A 549 -11.65 15.17 2.95
C PHE A 549 -12.70 15.31 1.83
N ASN A 550 -12.58 14.49 0.79
CA ASN A 550 -13.47 14.43 -0.36
C ASN A 550 -14.29 13.14 -0.33
N GLU A 551 -15.36 13.12 0.46
CA GLU A 551 -16.22 11.95 0.65
C GLU A 551 -16.84 11.44 -0.65
N GLU A 552 -17.11 12.32 -1.61
CA GLU A 552 -17.71 11.93 -2.90
C GLU A 552 -16.78 10.98 -3.66
N SER A 553 -15.46 11.22 -3.63
CA SER A 553 -14.49 10.38 -4.34
C SER A 553 -14.44 8.94 -3.83
N LEU A 554 -14.76 8.71 -2.55
CA LEU A 554 -14.81 7.38 -1.95
C LEU A 554 -15.93 6.52 -2.54
N GLY A 555 -16.98 7.17 -3.07
CA GLY A 555 -18.07 6.48 -3.76
C GLY A 555 -17.63 5.64 -4.94
N VAL A 556 -16.53 6.00 -5.59
CA VAL A 556 -15.97 5.21 -6.71
C VAL A 556 -15.55 3.82 -6.24
N SER A 557 -14.75 3.75 -5.18
CA SER A 557 -14.28 2.47 -4.63
C SER A 557 -15.39 1.71 -3.89
N VAL A 558 -16.26 2.39 -3.13
CA VAL A 558 -17.42 1.74 -2.49
C VAL A 558 -18.26 1.01 -3.53
N ILE A 559 -18.66 1.72 -4.59
CA ILE A 559 -19.57 1.16 -5.59
C ILE A 559 -18.87 0.08 -6.41
N ALA A 560 -17.65 0.31 -6.89
CA ALA A 560 -16.95 -0.64 -7.74
C ALA A 560 -16.63 -1.95 -6.99
N TYR A 561 -15.94 -1.87 -5.86
CA TYR A 561 -15.59 -3.08 -5.10
C TYR A 561 -16.82 -3.74 -4.48
N GLY A 562 -17.76 -2.96 -3.96
CA GLY A 562 -18.99 -3.51 -3.40
C GLY A 562 -19.88 -4.20 -4.44
N THR A 563 -19.91 -3.70 -5.69
CA THR A 563 -20.57 -4.37 -6.81
C THR A 563 -19.90 -5.70 -7.14
N TYR A 564 -18.57 -5.74 -7.11
CA TYR A 564 -17.84 -6.98 -7.33
C TYR A 564 -18.08 -7.99 -6.19
N ILE A 565 -18.07 -7.56 -4.93
CA ILE A 565 -18.43 -8.39 -3.78
C ILE A 565 -19.86 -8.92 -3.93
N ARG A 566 -20.82 -8.06 -4.31
CA ARG A 566 -22.19 -8.45 -4.55
C ARG A 566 -22.29 -9.54 -5.63
N HIS A 567 -21.59 -9.37 -6.73
CA HIS A 567 -21.55 -10.37 -7.81
C HIS A 567 -20.98 -11.71 -7.32
N LEU A 568 -19.87 -11.70 -6.57
CA LEU A 568 -19.29 -12.93 -6.00
C LEU A 568 -20.24 -13.61 -5.01
N ALA A 569 -20.88 -12.83 -4.14
CA ALA A 569 -21.68 -13.34 -3.04
C ALA A 569 -23.13 -13.70 -3.42
N TRP A 570 -23.71 -13.03 -4.40
CA TRP A 570 -25.05 -13.26 -4.94
C TRP A 570 -25.02 -13.21 -6.47
N PRO A 571 -24.40 -14.20 -7.13
CA PRO A 571 -24.19 -14.16 -8.58
C PRO A 571 -25.52 -14.22 -9.34
N VAL A 572 -25.64 -13.33 -10.35
CA VAL A 572 -26.73 -13.31 -11.32
C VAL A 572 -26.11 -13.47 -12.70
N PHE A 573 -26.74 -14.31 -13.55
CA PHE A 573 -26.31 -14.57 -14.92
C PHE A 573 -27.50 -14.41 -15.87
N GLU A 574 -27.27 -13.92 -17.11
CA GLU A 574 -28.24 -13.86 -18.21
C GLU A 574 -27.95 -14.90 -19.29
#